data_68f321aa11b8bc124a183cb345ead707
#
_entry.id   68f321aa11b8bc124a183cb345ead707
#
_cell.length_a   1.000
_cell.length_b   1.000
_cell.length_c   1.000
_cell.angle_alpha   90.00
_cell.angle_beta   90.00
_cell.angle_gamma   90.00
#
_symmetry.space_group_name_H-M   'P 1'
#
loop_
_entity.id
_entity.type
_entity.pdbx_description
1 polymer ?
#
loop_
_entity_poly.entity_id
_entity_poly.type
_entity_poly.pdbx_seq_one_letter_code
_entity_poly.pdbx_strand_id
1 'polypeptide(L)'
;WVQTFDTQYDAFRAYCEIYPDNPVLLVDTYNTLKSGVPDAIRAFNDVLKPRGLTKCGIRLDSGDMAYLTRQARQMLDEAGWTECKITVSNSLDEIIIQDLLIQGAQIDAFGVGERLITARSEPVFGGVYKLVAYEDDEGNVVPKIKLSENVSKITTPQYKRVYRLFGNETGKAIGDWLCTYDEDVKSNCNPDGSLTIFDPDATWKKKTINNFPAKELQKPIFVGGRLVYDMPSLEEIQQYCADQMETMWDEVKRFDNPHNYYVDLSQKLWDIKYDLLTHNK
;
A
#
# COMPACT_ATOMS: atom_id res chain seq x y z
N TRP A 1 -2.21 -19.68 -29.26
CA TRP A 1 -1.32 -20.84 -29.31
C TRP A 1 -2.09 -22.13 -29.11
N VAL A 2 -2.92 -22.26 -28.05
CA VAL A 2 -3.76 -23.48 -27.84
C VAL A 2 -4.55 -23.85 -29.09
N GLN A 3 -5.14 -22.89 -29.78
CA GLN A 3 -5.95 -23.07 -30.99
C GLN A 3 -5.13 -23.51 -32.24
N THR A 4 -3.80 -23.53 -32.17
CA THR A 4 -2.95 -24.02 -33.28
C THR A 4 -2.71 -25.52 -33.21
N PHE A 5 -3.19 -26.19 -32.17
CA PHE A 5 -3.15 -27.64 -31.99
C PHE A 5 -4.50 -28.28 -32.28
N ASP A 6 -4.51 -29.55 -32.61
CA ASP A 6 -5.75 -30.29 -32.88
C ASP A 6 -6.64 -30.38 -31.65
N THR A 7 -6.02 -30.51 -30.46
CA THR A 7 -6.73 -30.51 -29.18
C THR A 7 -6.05 -29.60 -28.14
N GLN A 8 -6.84 -29.12 -27.18
CA GLN A 8 -6.30 -28.36 -26.04
C GLN A 8 -5.31 -29.19 -25.22
N TYR A 9 -5.56 -30.47 -25.05
CA TYR A 9 -4.64 -31.39 -24.39
C TYR A 9 -3.28 -31.47 -25.09
N ASP A 10 -3.22 -31.57 -26.42
CA ASP A 10 -1.97 -31.62 -27.17
C ASP A 10 -1.14 -30.35 -26.96
N ALA A 11 -1.80 -29.19 -26.93
CA ALA A 11 -1.16 -27.93 -26.60
C ALA A 11 -0.58 -27.93 -25.18
N PHE A 12 -1.35 -28.35 -24.19
CA PHE A 12 -0.91 -28.40 -22.79
C PHE A 12 0.22 -29.38 -22.57
N ARG A 13 0.15 -30.55 -23.22
CA ARG A 13 1.22 -31.54 -23.19
C ARG A 13 2.51 -30.96 -23.79
N ALA A 14 2.45 -30.37 -24.97
CA ALA A 14 3.61 -29.76 -25.62
C ALA A 14 4.21 -28.64 -24.73
N TYR A 15 3.38 -27.84 -24.07
CA TYR A 15 3.85 -26.79 -23.15
C TYR A 15 4.58 -27.38 -21.95
N CYS A 16 4.04 -28.43 -21.33
CA CYS A 16 4.68 -29.13 -20.21
C CYS A 16 6.01 -29.81 -20.64
N GLU A 17 6.12 -30.29 -21.87
CA GLU A 17 7.34 -30.90 -22.41
C GLU A 17 8.46 -29.85 -22.59
N ILE A 18 8.11 -28.64 -23.03
CA ILE A 18 9.06 -27.53 -23.27
C ILE A 18 9.45 -26.83 -21.95
N TYR A 19 8.50 -26.64 -21.05
CA TYR A 19 8.69 -25.91 -19.78
C TYR A 19 8.37 -26.79 -18.56
N PRO A 20 9.10 -27.88 -18.34
CA PRO A 20 8.72 -28.87 -17.32
C PRO A 20 8.89 -28.40 -15.87
N ASP A 21 9.74 -27.42 -15.62
CA ASP A 21 10.10 -27.01 -14.25
C ASP A 21 8.96 -26.28 -13.50
N ASN A 22 8.13 -25.54 -14.22
CA ASN A 22 6.97 -24.83 -13.66
C ASN A 22 6.00 -24.39 -14.76
N PRO A 23 5.33 -25.32 -15.46
CA PRO A 23 4.34 -24.96 -16.47
C PRO A 23 3.12 -24.33 -15.82
N VAL A 24 2.65 -23.22 -16.40
CA VAL A 24 1.38 -22.56 -16.02
C VAL A 24 0.46 -22.58 -17.24
N LEU A 25 -0.64 -23.32 -17.15
CA LEU A 25 -1.56 -23.55 -18.26
C LEU A 25 -2.80 -22.65 -18.16
N LEU A 26 -3.10 -21.90 -19.23
CA LEU A 26 -4.32 -21.10 -19.35
C LEU A 26 -5.49 -22.03 -19.68
N VAL A 27 -6.41 -22.21 -18.72
CA VAL A 27 -7.42 -23.29 -18.78
C VAL A 27 -8.81 -22.83 -19.24
N ASP A 28 -8.99 -21.57 -19.56
CA ASP A 28 -10.29 -20.98 -19.92
C ASP A 28 -10.44 -20.63 -21.41
N THR A 29 -9.59 -21.22 -22.28
CA THR A 29 -9.70 -21.01 -23.74
C THR A 29 -11.04 -21.45 -24.29
N TYR A 30 -11.62 -22.56 -23.80
CA TYR A 30 -12.91 -23.10 -24.24
C TYR A 30 -13.87 -23.22 -23.06
N ASN A 31 -13.67 -24.21 -22.20
CA ASN A 31 -14.49 -24.42 -21.01
C ASN A 31 -13.61 -24.86 -19.85
N THR A 32 -13.50 -23.98 -18.85
CA THR A 32 -12.61 -24.15 -17.71
C THR A 32 -12.78 -25.50 -17.01
N LEU A 33 -14.00 -25.84 -16.61
CA LEU A 33 -14.26 -27.03 -15.77
C LEU A 33 -14.50 -28.31 -16.57
N LYS A 34 -15.04 -28.23 -17.83
CA LYS A 34 -15.33 -29.39 -18.61
C LYS A 34 -14.16 -29.91 -19.46
N SER A 35 -13.24 -29.01 -19.84
CA SER A 35 -12.09 -29.38 -20.67
C SER A 35 -10.77 -28.81 -20.12
N GLY A 36 -10.69 -27.51 -19.76
CA GLY A 36 -9.44 -26.86 -19.41
C GLY A 36 -8.71 -27.49 -18.23
N VAL A 37 -9.35 -27.57 -17.07
CA VAL A 37 -8.75 -28.18 -15.87
C VAL A 37 -8.53 -29.70 -16.05
N PRO A 38 -9.48 -30.49 -16.62
CA PRO A 38 -9.23 -31.91 -16.93
C PRO A 38 -8.05 -32.14 -17.86
N ASP A 39 -7.93 -31.38 -18.95
CA ASP A 39 -6.81 -31.51 -19.89
C ASP A 39 -5.47 -31.09 -19.26
N ALA A 40 -5.48 -30.08 -18.39
CA ALA A 40 -4.29 -29.68 -17.62
C ALA A 40 -3.83 -30.80 -16.68
N ILE A 41 -4.76 -31.38 -15.91
CA ILE A 41 -4.50 -32.52 -15.02
C ILE A 41 -3.93 -33.69 -15.81
N ARG A 42 -4.51 -34.01 -16.96
CA ARG A 42 -4.03 -35.07 -17.83
C ARG A 42 -2.61 -34.79 -18.32
N ALA A 43 -2.32 -33.58 -18.79
CA ALA A 43 -0.98 -33.19 -19.23
C ALA A 43 0.06 -33.29 -18.09
N PHE A 44 -0.30 -32.85 -16.88
CA PHE A 44 0.56 -32.99 -15.70
C PHE A 44 0.84 -34.47 -15.36
N ASN A 45 -0.19 -35.32 -15.42
CA ASN A 45 -0.04 -36.75 -15.18
C ASN A 45 0.87 -37.43 -16.22
N ASP A 46 0.73 -37.06 -17.50
CA ASP A 46 1.45 -37.69 -18.59
C ASP A 46 2.89 -37.18 -18.75
N VAL A 47 3.17 -35.94 -18.36
CA VAL A 47 4.49 -35.30 -18.59
C VAL A 47 5.27 -35.07 -17.30
N LEU A 48 4.66 -34.51 -16.26
CA LEU A 48 5.38 -34.11 -15.04
C LEU A 48 5.54 -35.27 -14.08
N LYS A 49 4.45 -35.99 -13.82
CA LYS A 49 4.43 -37.07 -12.85
C LYS A 49 5.48 -38.17 -13.11
N PRO A 50 5.67 -38.65 -14.39
CA PRO A 50 6.73 -39.63 -14.68
C PRO A 50 8.14 -39.11 -14.46
N ARG A 51 8.31 -37.79 -14.47
CA ARG A 51 9.61 -37.11 -14.22
C ARG A 51 9.84 -36.76 -12.77
N GLY A 52 8.89 -37.06 -11.88
CA GLY A 52 8.95 -36.69 -10.45
C GLY A 52 8.80 -35.20 -10.19
N LEU A 53 8.24 -34.45 -11.16
CA LEU A 53 8.04 -33.00 -11.07
C LEU A 53 6.66 -32.71 -10.49
N THR A 54 6.57 -31.79 -9.52
CA THR A 54 5.33 -31.44 -8.81
C THR A 54 4.96 -29.97 -8.96
N LYS A 55 5.92 -29.12 -9.37
CA LYS A 55 5.65 -27.69 -9.56
C LYS A 55 4.90 -27.46 -10.86
N CYS A 56 3.68 -26.95 -10.73
CA CYS A 56 2.85 -26.58 -11.87
C CYS A 56 1.82 -25.54 -11.45
N GLY A 57 1.13 -24.95 -12.41
CA GLY A 57 0.05 -24.01 -12.16
C GLY A 57 -0.99 -24.01 -13.29
N ILE A 58 -2.14 -23.48 -12.95
CA ILE A 58 -3.17 -23.10 -13.91
C ILE A 58 -3.46 -21.60 -13.81
N ARG A 59 -3.90 -21.01 -14.92
CA ARG A 59 -4.31 -19.61 -14.98
C ARG A 59 -5.76 -19.51 -15.47
N LEU A 60 -6.54 -18.67 -14.80
CA LEU A 60 -7.88 -18.27 -15.19
C LEU A 60 -7.91 -16.77 -15.50
N ASP A 61 -8.49 -16.40 -16.62
CA ASP A 61 -8.55 -15.01 -17.11
C ASP A 61 -9.97 -14.54 -17.39
N SER A 62 -10.98 -15.43 -17.25
CA SER A 62 -12.38 -15.16 -17.55
C SER A 62 -13.36 -15.92 -16.67
N GLY A 63 -14.61 -15.43 -16.60
CA GLY A 63 -15.70 -16.04 -15.87
C GLY A 63 -15.80 -15.63 -14.40
N ASP A 64 -16.60 -16.37 -13.63
CA ASP A 64 -16.72 -16.17 -12.18
C ASP A 64 -15.51 -16.78 -11.47
N MET A 65 -14.53 -15.92 -11.15
CA MET A 65 -13.26 -16.37 -10.59
C MET A 65 -13.41 -17.02 -9.22
N ALA A 66 -14.34 -16.54 -8.37
CA ALA A 66 -14.54 -17.13 -7.05
C ALA A 66 -15.08 -18.55 -7.15
N TYR A 67 -16.07 -18.77 -8.02
CA TYR A 67 -16.64 -20.09 -8.26
C TYR A 67 -15.64 -21.01 -8.96
N LEU A 68 -15.03 -20.54 -10.06
CA LEU A 68 -14.16 -21.37 -10.89
C LEU A 68 -12.90 -21.81 -10.15
N THR A 69 -12.29 -20.94 -9.34
CA THR A 69 -11.09 -21.30 -8.58
C THR A 69 -11.36 -22.33 -7.49
N ARG A 70 -12.52 -22.27 -6.81
CA ARG A 70 -12.93 -23.31 -5.85
C ARG A 70 -13.12 -24.67 -6.52
N GLN A 71 -13.82 -24.68 -7.68
CA GLN A 71 -14.03 -25.93 -8.41
C GLN A 71 -12.72 -26.49 -8.98
N ALA A 72 -11.87 -25.63 -9.55
CA ALA A 72 -10.58 -26.04 -10.07
C ALA A 72 -9.66 -26.59 -8.97
N ARG A 73 -9.65 -25.97 -7.79
CA ARG A 73 -8.89 -26.45 -6.64
C ARG A 73 -9.34 -27.84 -6.21
N GLN A 74 -10.64 -28.04 -6.09
CA GLN A 74 -11.20 -29.36 -5.76
C GLN A 74 -10.76 -30.43 -6.78
N MET A 75 -10.88 -30.14 -8.07
CA MET A 75 -10.49 -31.09 -9.14
C MET A 75 -8.98 -31.41 -9.09
N LEU A 76 -8.14 -30.40 -8.85
CA LEU A 76 -6.70 -30.59 -8.74
C LEU A 76 -6.34 -31.45 -7.50
N ASP A 77 -6.99 -31.21 -6.37
CA ASP A 77 -6.76 -31.95 -5.13
C ASP A 77 -7.20 -33.42 -5.26
N GLU A 78 -8.37 -33.67 -5.84
CA GLU A 78 -8.86 -35.01 -6.13
C GLU A 78 -7.94 -35.79 -7.08
N ALA A 79 -7.26 -35.09 -8.00
CA ALA A 79 -6.27 -35.68 -8.90
C ALA A 79 -4.87 -35.82 -8.28
N GLY A 80 -4.66 -35.38 -7.04
CA GLY A 80 -3.39 -35.45 -6.31
C GLY A 80 -2.43 -34.30 -6.59
N TRP A 81 -2.87 -33.21 -7.26
CA TRP A 81 -2.09 -32.02 -7.54
C TRP A 81 -2.33 -30.90 -6.51
N THR A 82 -2.19 -31.23 -5.23
CA THR A 82 -2.47 -30.32 -4.09
C THR A 82 -1.58 -29.07 -4.08
N GLU A 83 -0.36 -29.16 -4.63
CA GLU A 83 0.60 -28.06 -4.68
C GLU A 83 0.49 -27.22 -5.97
N CYS A 84 -0.38 -27.61 -6.90
CA CYS A 84 -0.58 -26.87 -8.14
C CYS A 84 -1.13 -25.47 -7.84
N LYS A 85 -0.47 -24.43 -8.36
CA LYS A 85 -0.82 -23.04 -8.10
C LYS A 85 -1.94 -22.55 -9.01
N ILE A 86 -2.85 -21.76 -8.47
CA ILE A 86 -3.95 -21.12 -9.22
C ILE A 86 -3.65 -19.63 -9.33
N THR A 87 -3.43 -19.16 -10.54
CA THR A 87 -3.24 -17.74 -10.86
C THR A 87 -4.51 -17.19 -11.52
N VAL A 88 -4.93 -16.01 -11.08
CA VAL A 88 -6.07 -15.29 -11.67
C VAL A 88 -5.60 -13.96 -12.24
N SER A 89 -6.13 -13.56 -13.37
CA SER A 89 -5.84 -12.30 -14.05
C SER A 89 -7.12 -11.74 -14.69
N ASN A 90 -6.99 -10.60 -15.38
CA ASN A 90 -8.06 -9.84 -16.01
C ASN A 90 -8.73 -8.81 -15.10
N SER A 91 -8.47 -7.54 -15.41
CA SER A 91 -9.13 -6.36 -14.82
C SER A 91 -9.14 -6.31 -13.28
N LEU A 92 -8.12 -6.90 -12.66
CA LEU A 92 -7.99 -6.94 -11.20
C LEU A 92 -7.50 -5.59 -10.66
N ASP A 93 -8.07 -5.23 -9.52
CA ASP A 93 -7.63 -4.15 -8.64
C ASP A 93 -7.79 -4.58 -7.18
N GLU A 94 -7.42 -3.70 -6.25
CA GLU A 94 -7.47 -3.97 -4.82
C GLU A 94 -8.87 -4.32 -4.32
N ILE A 95 -9.92 -3.71 -4.89
CA ILE A 95 -11.31 -3.94 -4.48
C ILE A 95 -11.78 -5.31 -4.95
N ILE A 96 -11.53 -5.64 -6.23
CA ILE A 96 -11.90 -6.94 -6.78
C ILE A 96 -11.14 -8.07 -6.10
N ILE A 97 -9.86 -7.89 -5.81
CA ILE A 97 -9.06 -8.88 -5.07
C ILE A 97 -9.64 -9.12 -3.68
N GLN A 98 -9.96 -8.06 -2.94
CA GLN A 98 -10.60 -8.17 -1.64
C GLN A 98 -11.92 -8.94 -1.72
N ASP A 99 -12.75 -8.62 -2.69
CA ASP A 99 -14.06 -9.25 -2.92
C ASP A 99 -13.93 -10.74 -3.23
N LEU A 100 -12.99 -11.12 -4.10
CA LEU A 100 -12.69 -12.51 -4.42
C LEU A 100 -12.25 -13.30 -3.18
N LEU A 101 -11.40 -12.72 -2.34
CA LEU A 101 -10.94 -13.35 -1.11
C LEU A 101 -12.09 -13.52 -0.09
N ILE A 102 -12.95 -12.51 0.07
CA ILE A 102 -14.15 -12.59 0.92
C ILE A 102 -15.10 -13.69 0.44
N GLN A 103 -15.24 -13.87 -0.87
CA GLN A 103 -16.05 -14.94 -1.47
C GLN A 103 -15.41 -16.34 -1.36
N GLY A 104 -14.22 -16.44 -0.76
CA GLY A 104 -13.52 -17.71 -0.56
C GLY A 104 -12.87 -18.27 -1.81
N ALA A 105 -12.50 -17.42 -2.78
CA ALA A 105 -11.72 -17.81 -3.94
C ALA A 105 -10.42 -18.51 -3.53
N GLN A 106 -10.06 -19.57 -4.23
CA GLN A 106 -8.84 -20.34 -3.99
C GLN A 106 -7.75 -19.88 -4.97
N ILE A 107 -7.03 -18.84 -4.62
CA ILE A 107 -6.07 -18.15 -5.49
C ILE A 107 -4.71 -18.06 -4.80
N ASP A 108 -3.67 -18.48 -5.50
CA ASP A 108 -2.28 -18.40 -5.03
C ASP A 108 -1.56 -17.14 -5.54
N ALA A 109 -1.95 -16.64 -6.72
CA ALA A 109 -1.30 -15.48 -7.34
C ALA A 109 -2.29 -14.66 -8.18
N PHE A 110 -2.04 -13.36 -8.23
CA PHE A 110 -2.83 -12.41 -9.01
C PHE A 110 -1.99 -11.76 -10.09
N GLY A 111 -2.45 -11.80 -11.35
CA GLY A 111 -1.89 -11.06 -12.46
C GLY A 111 -2.57 -9.69 -12.57
N VAL A 112 -2.04 -8.68 -11.87
CA VAL A 112 -2.57 -7.32 -11.89
C VAL A 112 -1.80 -6.50 -12.93
N GLY A 113 -2.49 -5.99 -13.95
CA GLY A 113 -1.87 -5.30 -15.07
C GLY A 113 -2.40 -3.88 -15.28
N GLU A 114 -3.35 -3.72 -16.20
CA GLU A 114 -3.86 -2.43 -16.66
C GLU A 114 -4.23 -1.48 -15.52
N ARG A 115 -5.02 -1.93 -14.55
CA ARG A 115 -5.52 -1.07 -13.47
C ARG A 115 -4.43 -0.61 -12.53
N LEU A 116 -3.37 -1.41 -12.35
CA LEU A 116 -2.20 -1.04 -11.56
C LEU A 116 -1.34 -0.02 -12.32
N ILE A 117 -0.99 -0.31 -13.58
CA ILE A 117 -0.05 0.53 -14.33
C ILE A 117 -0.65 1.89 -14.72
N THR A 118 -1.98 1.96 -14.88
CA THR A 118 -2.69 3.21 -15.12
C THR A 118 -3.07 3.95 -13.83
N ALA A 119 -2.81 3.35 -12.66
CA ALA A 119 -3.28 3.86 -11.36
C ALA A 119 -4.77 4.27 -11.43
N ARG A 120 -5.63 3.35 -11.90
CA ARG A 120 -7.01 3.63 -12.37
C ARG A 120 -7.87 4.42 -11.37
N SER A 121 -7.71 4.17 -10.09
CA SER A 121 -8.44 4.90 -9.03
C SER A 121 -8.02 6.36 -8.93
N GLU A 122 -6.71 6.64 -9.08
CA GLU A 122 -6.13 7.99 -9.05
C GLU A 122 -5.00 8.10 -10.10
N PRO A 123 -5.33 8.29 -11.39
CA PRO A 123 -4.36 8.22 -12.48
C PRO A 123 -3.40 9.40 -12.56
N VAL A 124 -3.61 10.43 -11.73
CA VAL A 124 -2.81 11.65 -11.73
C VAL A 124 -2.34 12.00 -10.33
N PHE A 125 -1.04 12.11 -10.14
CA PHE A 125 -0.48 12.77 -8.96
C PHE A 125 -0.66 14.30 -9.12
N GLY A 126 -1.72 14.84 -8.49
CA GLY A 126 -1.97 16.28 -8.46
C GLY A 126 -0.92 16.99 -7.62
N GLY A 127 0.09 17.56 -8.25
CA GLY A 127 1.10 18.37 -7.56
C GLY A 127 0.62 19.81 -7.42
N VAL A 128 0.77 20.38 -6.22
CA VAL A 128 0.56 21.81 -5.95
C VAL A 128 1.74 22.35 -5.13
N TYR A 129 2.10 23.61 -5.43
CA TYR A 129 3.07 24.35 -4.64
C TYR A 129 2.37 25.54 -3.97
N LYS A 130 2.58 25.71 -2.68
CA LYS A 130 2.04 26.84 -1.91
C LYS A 130 3.10 27.39 -0.99
N LEU A 131 3.30 28.71 -1.02
CA LEU A 131 4.16 29.39 -0.08
C LEU A 131 3.57 29.31 1.32
N VAL A 132 4.37 28.85 2.28
CA VAL A 132 3.98 28.74 3.70
C VAL A 132 4.82 29.62 4.63
N ALA A 133 5.97 30.04 4.17
CA ALA A 133 6.83 31.02 4.85
C ALA A 133 7.90 31.54 3.88
N TYR A 134 8.49 32.66 4.21
CA TYR A 134 9.75 33.15 3.61
C TYR A 134 10.66 33.74 4.71
N GLU A 135 11.92 33.86 4.43
CA GLU A 135 12.88 34.53 5.31
C GLU A 135 13.00 35.98 4.83
N ASP A 136 12.86 36.93 5.75
CA ASP A 136 13.04 38.36 5.45
C ASP A 136 14.54 38.75 5.44
N ASP A 137 14.84 40.02 5.12
CA ASP A 137 16.21 40.53 5.04
C ASP A 137 16.95 40.51 6.39
N GLU A 138 16.23 40.37 7.50
CA GLU A 138 16.74 40.29 8.86
C GLU A 138 16.94 38.82 9.31
N GLY A 139 16.57 37.84 8.48
CA GLY A 139 16.67 36.41 8.77
C GLY A 139 15.52 35.86 9.59
N ASN A 140 14.40 36.60 9.73
CA ASN A 140 13.24 36.10 10.44
C ASN A 140 12.35 35.29 9.49
N VAL A 141 11.81 34.18 9.97
CA VAL A 141 10.85 33.37 9.22
C VAL A 141 9.45 33.98 9.34
N VAL A 142 8.97 34.54 8.25
CA VAL A 142 7.65 35.18 8.14
C VAL A 142 6.62 34.18 7.62
N PRO A 143 5.64 33.74 8.44
CA PRO A 143 4.66 32.75 8.03
C PRO A 143 3.67 33.30 6.99
N LYS A 144 3.28 32.46 6.07
CA LYS A 144 2.26 32.74 5.05
C LYS A 144 1.21 31.66 4.99
N ILE A 145 -0.01 32.05 4.66
CA ILE A 145 -1.14 31.16 4.50
C ILE A 145 -1.92 31.48 3.23
N LYS A 146 -2.39 30.46 2.54
CA LYS A 146 -3.38 30.62 1.49
C LYS A 146 -4.74 30.18 2.01
N LEU A 147 -5.70 31.10 2.00
CA LEU A 147 -7.08 30.81 2.36
C LEU A 147 -7.82 30.13 1.20
N SER A 148 -8.77 29.31 1.52
CA SER A 148 -9.64 28.62 0.56
C SER A 148 -11.02 28.42 1.18
N GLU A 149 -12.07 28.48 0.37
CA GLU A 149 -13.42 28.10 0.79
C GLU A 149 -13.51 26.63 1.22
N ASN A 150 -12.70 25.77 0.61
CA ASN A 150 -12.54 24.39 1.07
C ASN A 150 -11.48 24.34 2.18
N VAL A 151 -11.92 24.12 3.42
CA VAL A 151 -11.07 24.06 4.62
C VAL A 151 -9.92 23.04 4.47
N SER A 152 -10.16 21.90 3.83
CA SER A 152 -9.14 20.87 3.62
C SER A 152 -7.98 21.32 2.71
N LYS A 153 -8.17 22.43 1.96
CA LYS A 153 -7.15 23.03 1.09
C LYS A 153 -6.38 24.18 1.74
N ILE A 154 -6.73 24.55 2.98
CA ILE A 154 -6.02 25.57 3.74
C ILE A 154 -4.67 25.00 4.17
N THR A 155 -3.59 25.70 3.84
CA THR A 155 -2.23 25.26 4.20
C THR A 155 -1.94 25.50 5.67
N THR A 156 -1.10 24.65 6.25
CA THR A 156 -0.48 24.94 7.55
C THR A 156 0.75 25.82 7.30
N PRO A 157 0.79 27.05 7.86
CA PRO A 157 1.86 28.01 7.62
C PRO A 157 3.18 27.59 8.30
N GLN A 158 4.24 28.36 8.10
CA GLN A 158 5.53 28.28 8.75
C GLN A 158 6.47 27.19 8.17
N TYR A 159 7.77 27.30 8.43
CA TYR A 159 8.77 26.27 8.20
C TYR A 159 8.68 25.25 9.35
N LYS A 160 8.50 23.94 9.02
CA LYS A 160 8.03 22.93 9.97
C LYS A 160 8.91 21.70 10.04
N ARG A 161 8.82 21.02 11.19
CA ARG A 161 9.26 19.63 11.38
C ARG A 161 8.05 18.74 11.60
N VAL A 162 8.19 17.46 11.27
CA VAL A 162 7.18 16.43 11.52
C VAL A 162 7.80 15.24 12.25
N TYR A 163 7.19 14.86 13.35
CA TYR A 163 7.60 13.73 14.17
C TYR A 163 6.48 12.70 14.22
N ARG A 164 6.84 11.42 14.01
CA ARG A 164 5.95 10.31 14.30
C ARG A 164 6.17 9.84 15.74
N LEU A 165 5.08 9.75 16.49
CA LEU A 165 5.06 9.31 17.88
C LEU A 165 4.65 7.85 17.93
N PHE A 166 5.34 7.05 18.73
CA PHE A 166 5.09 5.61 18.82
C PHE A 166 4.70 5.22 20.25
N GLY A 167 3.86 4.18 20.38
CA GLY A 167 3.62 3.53 21.65
C GLY A 167 4.81 2.70 22.06
N ASN A 168 5.38 2.96 23.25
CA ASN A 168 6.60 2.28 23.70
C ASN A 168 6.41 0.76 23.85
N GLU A 169 5.23 0.31 24.27
CA GLU A 169 4.93 -1.11 24.47
C GLU A 169 4.54 -1.81 23.16
N THR A 170 3.88 -1.10 22.25
CA THR A 170 3.29 -1.69 21.05
C THR A 170 4.15 -1.50 19.80
N GLY A 171 5.05 -0.52 19.79
CA GLY A 171 5.77 -0.09 18.59
C GLY A 171 4.88 0.52 17.50
N LYS A 172 3.57 0.65 17.76
CA LYS A 172 2.62 1.21 16.79
C LYS A 172 2.61 2.73 16.82
N ALA A 173 2.38 3.35 15.65
CA ALA A 173 2.26 4.78 15.52
C ALA A 173 1.00 5.29 16.26
N ILE A 174 1.18 6.32 17.07
CA ILE A 174 0.09 6.97 17.81
C ILE A 174 -0.52 8.10 16.97
N GLY A 175 0.33 8.84 16.25
CA GLY A 175 0.00 9.97 15.41
C GLY A 175 1.27 10.70 14.98
N ASP A 176 1.13 11.62 14.04
CA ASP A 176 2.19 12.53 13.65
C ASP A 176 1.98 13.90 14.30
N TRP A 177 3.06 14.52 14.69
CA TRP A 177 3.04 15.82 15.37
C TRP A 177 3.92 16.81 14.60
N LEU A 178 3.32 17.92 14.17
CA LEU A 178 3.97 19.00 13.45
C LEU A 178 4.29 20.15 14.39
N CYS A 179 5.49 20.69 14.28
CA CYS A 179 5.92 21.86 15.02
C CYS A 179 6.67 22.85 14.11
N THR A 180 6.94 24.04 14.59
CA THR A 180 7.82 24.98 13.91
C THR A 180 9.25 24.45 13.90
N TYR A 181 10.09 24.89 12.94
CA TYR A 181 11.44 24.35 12.76
C TYR A 181 12.37 24.57 13.97
N ASP A 182 12.11 25.60 14.76
CA ASP A 182 12.84 25.93 15.99
C ASP A 182 12.34 25.19 17.24
N GLU A 183 11.30 24.36 17.10
CA GLU A 183 10.79 23.46 18.14
C GLU A 183 11.28 22.02 17.93
N ASP A 184 11.26 21.25 19.01
CA ASP A 184 11.38 19.80 18.99
C ASP A 184 10.42 19.16 20.00
N VAL A 185 10.37 17.84 20.01
CA VAL A 185 9.50 17.10 20.92
C VAL A 185 9.87 17.35 22.38
N LYS A 186 11.17 17.42 22.69
CA LYS A 186 11.64 17.57 24.08
C LYS A 186 11.29 18.94 24.66
N SER A 187 11.40 20.00 23.86
CA SER A 187 11.05 21.36 24.29
C SER A 187 9.56 21.57 24.54
N ASN A 188 8.73 20.66 23.99
CA ASN A 188 7.25 20.71 24.12
C ASN A 188 6.70 19.71 25.13
N CYS A 189 7.55 18.85 25.72
CA CYS A 189 7.12 17.97 26.79
C CYS A 189 6.81 18.74 28.08
N ASN A 190 5.82 18.21 28.81
CA ASN A 190 5.54 18.62 30.17
C ASN A 190 6.74 18.30 31.12
N PRO A 191 6.79 18.87 32.34
CA PRO A 191 7.87 18.60 33.29
C PRO A 191 8.04 17.12 33.66
N ASP A 192 7.01 16.30 33.52
CA ASP A 192 7.02 14.85 33.74
C ASP A 192 7.48 14.04 32.51
N GLY A 193 7.85 14.72 31.43
CA GLY A 193 8.27 14.08 30.18
C GLY A 193 7.12 13.63 29.26
N SER A 194 5.87 13.88 29.65
CA SER A 194 4.72 13.60 28.79
C SER A 194 4.54 14.67 27.72
N LEU A 195 3.89 14.32 26.61
CA LEU A 195 3.49 15.27 25.56
C LEU A 195 1.96 15.29 25.44
N THR A 196 1.37 16.47 25.49
CA THR A 196 -0.06 16.64 25.22
C THR A 196 -0.24 17.05 23.77
N ILE A 197 -0.90 16.20 23.00
CA ILE A 197 -1.29 16.43 21.61
C ILE A 197 -2.79 16.74 21.54
N PHE A 198 -3.22 17.43 20.48
CA PHE A 198 -4.62 17.79 20.29
C PHE A 198 -4.95 17.89 18.80
N ASP A 199 -6.19 17.53 18.47
CA ASP A 199 -6.74 17.69 17.13
C ASP A 199 -6.83 19.19 16.79
N PRO A 200 -6.15 19.68 15.73
CA PRO A 200 -6.13 21.11 15.41
C PRO A 200 -7.49 21.68 15.00
N ASP A 201 -8.40 20.85 14.52
CA ASP A 201 -9.74 21.23 14.09
C ASP A 201 -10.78 21.06 15.23
N ALA A 202 -10.43 20.29 16.26
CA ALA A 202 -11.28 19.99 17.41
C ALA A 202 -10.47 20.04 18.72
N THR A 203 -9.99 21.22 19.10
CA THR A 203 -8.99 21.44 20.16
C THR A 203 -9.36 20.92 21.56
N TRP A 204 -10.61 20.56 21.77
CA TRP A 204 -11.05 19.87 23.00
C TRP A 204 -10.68 18.38 23.03
N LYS A 205 -10.41 17.76 21.87
CA LYS A 205 -9.92 16.40 21.79
C LYS A 205 -8.41 16.40 22.05
N LYS A 206 -8.04 16.08 23.27
CA LYS A 206 -6.66 16.07 23.73
C LYS A 206 -6.26 14.69 24.22
N LYS A 207 -4.98 14.35 24.04
CA LYS A 207 -4.38 13.12 24.55
C LYS A 207 -3.01 13.45 25.12
N THR A 208 -2.77 13.01 26.36
CA THR A 208 -1.43 13.08 26.97
C THR A 208 -0.76 11.72 26.78
N ILE A 209 0.44 11.74 26.20
CA ILE A 209 1.23 10.56 25.88
C ILE A 209 2.44 10.54 26.80
N ASN A 210 2.63 9.41 27.47
CA ASN A 210 3.76 9.17 28.36
C ASN A 210 4.71 8.15 27.75
N ASN A 211 5.99 8.27 28.03
CA ASN A 211 7.02 7.28 27.67
C ASN A 211 6.90 6.80 26.22
N PHE A 212 7.10 7.68 25.26
CA PHE A 212 6.92 7.43 23.85
C PHE A 212 8.21 7.71 23.06
N PRO A 213 8.65 6.83 22.16
CA PRO A 213 9.63 7.16 21.14
C PRO A 213 9.03 8.15 20.11
N ALA A 214 9.84 9.10 19.67
CA ALA A 214 9.51 10.02 18.58
C ALA A 214 10.59 9.95 17.50
N LYS A 215 10.17 9.91 16.23
CA LYS A 215 11.07 9.86 15.07
C LYS A 215 10.76 11.03 14.14
N GLU A 216 11.76 11.86 13.85
CA GLU A 216 11.66 12.87 12.81
C GLU A 216 11.57 12.20 11.45
N LEU A 217 10.54 12.56 10.65
CA LEU A 217 10.26 11.92 9.36
C LEU A 217 11.00 12.58 8.21
N GLN A 218 11.39 13.84 8.34
CA GLN A 218 12.09 14.58 7.30
C GLN A 218 13.53 14.12 7.17
N LYS A 219 14.00 14.02 5.94
CA LYS A 219 15.40 13.70 5.60
C LYS A 219 15.96 14.82 4.73
N PRO A 220 17.16 15.35 5.04
CA PRO A 220 17.83 16.28 4.16
C PRO A 220 18.27 15.56 2.88
N ILE A 221 17.84 16.06 1.71
CA ILE A 221 18.23 15.54 0.40
C ILE A 221 19.32 16.42 -0.20
N PHE A 222 19.13 17.74 -0.13
CA PHE A 222 20.11 18.72 -0.56
C PHE A 222 20.41 19.71 0.56
N VAL A 223 21.68 20.02 0.78
CA VAL A 223 22.12 21.06 1.69
C VAL A 223 23.14 21.96 0.96
N GLY A 224 22.87 23.26 0.91
CA GLY A 224 23.70 24.22 0.18
C GLY A 224 23.89 23.84 -1.31
N GLY A 225 22.86 23.29 -1.96
CA GLY A 225 22.90 22.85 -3.35
C GLY A 225 23.62 21.52 -3.60
N ARG A 226 24.09 20.85 -2.56
CA ARG A 226 24.77 19.54 -2.67
C ARG A 226 23.84 18.42 -2.24
N LEU A 227 23.80 17.34 -3.03
CA LEU A 227 23.13 16.11 -2.65
C LEU A 227 23.83 15.48 -1.44
N VAL A 228 23.08 15.27 -0.35
CA VAL A 228 23.58 14.70 0.92
C VAL A 228 22.86 13.40 1.30
N TYR A 229 21.98 12.91 0.43
CA TYR A 229 21.19 11.71 0.65
C TYR A 229 21.66 10.57 -0.26
N ASP A 230 22.02 9.46 0.36
CA ASP A 230 22.33 8.24 -0.38
C ASP A 230 21.02 7.60 -0.85
N MET A 231 20.86 7.44 -2.17
CA MET A 231 19.66 6.86 -2.74
C MET A 231 19.59 5.37 -2.42
N PRO A 232 18.52 4.92 -1.74
CA PRO A 232 18.37 3.51 -1.41
C PRO A 232 18.08 2.67 -2.66
N SER A 233 18.40 1.38 -2.60
CA SER A 233 18.01 0.39 -3.61
C SER A 233 16.50 0.15 -3.58
N LEU A 234 15.97 -0.50 -4.63
CA LEU A 234 14.55 -0.85 -4.70
C LEU A 234 14.14 -1.78 -3.55
N GLU A 235 15.00 -2.74 -3.22
CA GLU A 235 14.79 -3.69 -2.13
C GLU A 235 14.72 -2.98 -0.77
N GLU A 236 15.60 -2.02 -0.53
CA GLU A 236 15.58 -1.20 0.69
C GLU A 236 14.31 -0.35 0.79
N ILE A 237 13.83 0.21 -0.35
CA ILE A 237 12.56 0.96 -0.40
C ILE A 237 11.37 0.05 -0.08
N GLN A 238 11.33 -1.16 -0.65
CA GLN A 238 10.28 -2.15 -0.38
C GLN A 238 10.26 -2.57 1.08
N GLN A 239 11.45 -2.87 1.65
CA GLN A 239 11.56 -3.25 3.05
C GLN A 239 11.14 -2.09 3.97
N TYR A 240 11.59 -0.88 3.68
CA TYR A 240 11.17 0.31 4.42
C TYR A 240 9.66 0.51 4.40
N CYS A 241 9.02 0.33 3.25
CA CYS A 241 7.56 0.41 3.13
C CYS A 241 6.88 -0.65 4.00
N ALA A 242 7.33 -1.91 3.93
CA ALA A 242 6.79 -2.99 4.75
C ALA A 242 6.93 -2.70 6.24
N ASP A 243 8.12 -2.29 6.68
CA ASP A 243 8.39 -1.94 8.08
C ASP A 243 7.50 -0.78 8.57
N GLN A 244 7.29 0.26 7.73
CA GLN A 244 6.41 1.37 8.10
C GLN A 244 4.93 0.94 8.17
N MET A 245 4.48 0.08 7.27
CA MET A 245 3.11 -0.48 7.30
C MET A 245 2.87 -1.31 8.56
N GLU A 246 3.87 -2.05 9.05
CA GLU A 246 3.78 -2.79 10.30
C GLU A 246 3.64 -1.88 11.53
N THR A 247 4.10 -0.64 11.46
CA THR A 247 3.88 0.34 12.56
C THR A 247 2.46 0.89 12.61
N MET A 248 1.67 0.75 11.55
CA MET A 248 0.29 1.24 11.51
C MET A 248 -0.68 0.24 12.16
N TRP A 249 -1.73 0.77 12.78
CA TRP A 249 -2.84 -0.02 13.29
C TRP A 249 -3.66 -0.59 12.14
N ASP A 250 -4.21 -1.78 12.29
CA ASP A 250 -5.00 -2.44 11.24
C ASP A 250 -6.24 -1.66 10.87
N GLU A 251 -6.82 -0.94 11.85
CA GLU A 251 -7.96 -0.06 11.64
C GLU A 251 -7.67 1.10 10.68
N VAL A 252 -6.44 1.61 10.65
CA VAL A 252 -6.01 2.68 9.73
C VAL A 252 -5.76 2.14 8.31
N LYS A 253 -5.40 0.85 8.21
CA LYS A 253 -5.06 0.19 6.92
C LYS A 253 -6.27 -0.34 6.15
N ARG A 254 -7.49 -0.23 6.67
CA ARG A 254 -8.69 -0.73 6.00
C ARG A 254 -8.97 0.02 4.70
N PHE A 255 -9.44 -0.68 3.68
CA PHE A 255 -9.96 -0.04 2.46
C PHE A 255 -11.29 0.66 2.73
N ASP A 256 -12.18 -0.01 3.46
CA ASP A 256 -13.50 0.52 3.78
C ASP A 256 -13.51 1.10 5.18
N ASN A 257 -13.98 2.36 5.28
CA ASN A 257 -14.12 3.08 6.55
C ASN A 257 -12.85 2.99 7.43
N PRO A 258 -11.68 3.43 6.93
CA PRO A 258 -10.47 3.44 7.73
C PRO A 258 -10.62 4.36 8.94
N HIS A 259 -10.01 4.00 10.04
CA HIS A 259 -9.88 4.90 11.18
C HIS A 259 -8.99 6.09 10.81
N ASN A 260 -9.35 7.29 11.26
CA ASN A 260 -8.54 8.47 11.03
C ASN A 260 -7.18 8.33 11.72
N TYR A 261 -6.13 8.61 10.96
CA TYR A 261 -4.79 8.78 11.50
C TYR A 261 -4.59 10.25 11.86
N TYR A 262 -4.20 10.51 13.11
CA TYR A 262 -4.11 11.86 13.63
C TYR A 262 -2.80 12.53 13.22
N VAL A 263 -2.93 13.80 12.79
CA VAL A 263 -1.81 14.69 12.48
C VAL A 263 -2.04 15.98 13.24
N ASP A 264 -1.40 16.07 14.39
CA ASP A 264 -1.61 17.15 15.37
C ASP A 264 -0.55 18.25 15.24
N LEU A 265 -0.83 19.43 15.76
CA LEU A 265 0.07 20.57 15.72
C LEU A 265 0.64 20.87 17.12
N SER A 266 1.86 21.46 17.17
CA SER A 266 2.31 22.13 18.40
C SER A 266 1.42 23.32 18.70
N GLN A 267 1.34 23.71 19.97
CA GLN A 267 0.53 24.89 20.36
C GLN A 267 1.01 26.14 19.61
N LYS A 268 2.32 26.36 19.52
CA LYS A 268 2.90 27.49 18.80
C LYS A 268 2.51 27.51 17.32
N LEU A 269 2.59 26.35 16.64
CA LEU A 269 2.22 26.26 15.22
C LEU A 269 0.72 26.47 15.02
N TRP A 270 -0.12 25.95 15.93
CA TRP A 270 -1.57 26.16 15.90
C TRP A 270 -1.92 27.63 16.11
N ASP A 271 -1.29 28.31 17.08
CA ASP A 271 -1.50 29.74 17.35
C ASP A 271 -1.17 30.60 16.11
N ILE A 272 -0.02 30.33 15.46
CA ILE A 272 0.38 31.01 14.21
C ILE A 272 -0.69 30.79 13.12
N LYS A 273 -1.15 29.55 12.94
CA LYS A 273 -2.19 29.24 11.96
C LYS A 273 -3.51 29.96 12.26
N TYR A 274 -3.92 29.96 13.52
CA TYR A 274 -5.16 30.58 13.98
C TYR A 274 -5.13 32.09 13.80
N ASP A 275 -4.02 32.74 14.16
CA ASP A 275 -3.83 34.17 14.00
C ASP A 275 -3.91 34.59 12.52
N LEU A 276 -3.26 33.85 11.63
CA LEU A 276 -3.34 34.14 10.19
C LEU A 276 -4.73 33.89 9.59
N LEU A 277 -5.49 32.94 10.14
CA LEU A 277 -6.87 32.70 9.73
C LEU A 277 -7.82 33.81 10.18
N THR A 278 -7.58 34.39 11.33
CA THR A 278 -8.47 35.38 11.94
C THR A 278 -8.16 36.84 11.55
N HIS A 279 -6.89 37.16 11.31
CA HIS A 279 -6.44 38.53 11.01
C HIS A 279 -6.32 38.85 9.53
N ASN A 280 -6.38 37.86 8.64
CA ASN A 280 -6.38 38.08 7.17
C ASN A 280 -7.82 38.17 6.58
N LYS A 281 -8.74 38.81 7.28
CA LYS A 281 -10.09 39.10 6.79
C LYS A 281 -10.12 40.39 6.00
#